data_b7e62494af485dc8b5c2621c768bd6b6
#
_entry.id   b7e62494af485dc8b5c2621c768bd6b6
#
_cell.length_a   1.000
_cell.length_b   1.000
_cell.length_c   1.000
_cell.angle_alpha   90.00
_cell.angle_beta   90.00
_cell.angle_gamma   90.00
#
_symmetry.space_group_name_H-M   'P 1'
#
loop_
_entity.id
_entity.type
_entity.pdbx_description
1 polymer ?
#
loop_
_entity_poly.entity_id
_entity_poly.type
_entity_poly.pdbx_seq_one_letter_code
_entity_poly.pdbx_strand_id
1 'polypeptide(L)'
;MEKVRFGLIGIGAQGGAYAGFLSGKGGFPGMPAPECPPHCALGALCDIDPEKEAMCKEKYPEVPFFKDWKEMVASGTVDAVITTVPHYLHTEIAIYCLEHGMNVLVEKPAGVYAKSVREMNECAAAHPEVAFGIMFNQRTNKLYQKVKEIVASGELGEIRRSNWIINSWWRPDSYYRQSDWRATWGGEGGGVLV
;
A
#
# COMPACT_ATOMS: atom_id res chain seq x y z
N MET A 1 1.87 24.83 -6.25
CA MET A 1 2.47 23.88 -5.30
C MET A 1 3.02 22.73 -6.13
N GLU A 2 4.25 22.34 -5.91
CA GLU A 2 4.87 21.20 -6.60
C GLU A 2 4.16 19.90 -6.18
N LYS A 3 3.96 18.97 -7.12
CA LYS A 3 3.29 17.71 -6.84
C LYS A 3 4.26 16.72 -6.20
N VAL A 4 3.81 15.97 -5.20
CA VAL A 4 4.54 14.82 -4.67
C VAL A 4 4.51 13.69 -5.70
N ARG A 5 5.67 13.25 -6.14
CA ARG A 5 5.84 12.17 -7.12
C ARG A 5 5.93 10.82 -6.39
N PHE A 6 4.94 9.97 -6.59
CA PHE A 6 4.89 8.65 -5.97
C PHE A 6 5.51 7.58 -6.87
N GLY A 7 6.44 6.81 -6.32
CA GLY A 7 6.91 5.55 -6.89
C GLY A 7 6.07 4.39 -6.40
N LEU A 8 5.71 3.47 -7.27
CA LEU A 8 4.99 2.25 -6.90
C LEU A 8 5.92 1.04 -7.01
N ILE A 9 6.05 0.29 -5.92
CA ILE A 9 6.83 -0.94 -5.85
C ILE A 9 5.88 -2.14 -5.80
N GLY A 10 5.85 -2.93 -6.87
CA GLY A 10 4.91 -4.03 -7.09
C GLY A 10 3.66 -3.59 -7.86
N ILE A 11 3.50 -4.07 -9.11
CA ILE A 11 2.39 -3.71 -10.00
C ILE A 11 1.40 -4.88 -10.13
N GLY A 12 1.00 -5.42 -8.99
CA GLY A 12 -0.11 -6.35 -8.88
C GLY A 12 -1.47 -5.63 -8.99
N ALA A 13 -2.54 -6.28 -8.54
CA ALA A 13 -3.89 -5.69 -8.57
C ALA A 13 -3.96 -4.35 -7.83
N GLN A 14 -3.36 -4.27 -6.63
CA GLN A 14 -3.36 -3.06 -5.82
C GLN A 14 -2.48 -1.96 -6.41
N GLY A 15 -1.23 -2.28 -6.78
CA GLY A 15 -0.30 -1.33 -7.38
C GLY A 15 -0.81 -0.80 -8.72
N GLY A 16 -1.41 -1.66 -9.53
CA GLY A 16 -2.05 -1.26 -10.80
C GLY A 16 -3.22 -0.29 -10.59
N ALA A 17 -4.03 -0.48 -9.54
CA ALA A 17 -5.08 0.46 -9.18
C ALA A 17 -4.51 1.82 -8.74
N TYR A 18 -3.46 1.82 -7.91
CA TYR A 18 -2.80 3.07 -7.49
C TYR A 18 -2.13 3.79 -8.65
N ALA A 19 -1.50 3.06 -9.58
CA ALA A 19 -0.98 3.65 -10.81
C ALA A 19 -2.08 4.36 -11.62
N GLY A 20 -3.25 3.71 -11.72
CA GLY A 20 -4.43 4.30 -12.35
C GLY A 20 -4.90 5.58 -11.65
N PHE A 21 -4.99 5.59 -10.32
CA PHE A 21 -5.39 6.76 -9.54
C PHE A 21 -4.40 7.93 -9.68
N LEU A 22 -3.11 7.66 -9.51
CA LEU A 22 -2.06 8.69 -9.55
C LEU A 22 -1.83 9.26 -10.94
N SER A 23 -2.18 8.52 -11.99
CA SER A 23 -2.10 8.98 -13.38
C SER A 23 -3.40 9.58 -13.92
N GLY A 24 -4.51 9.45 -13.19
CA GLY A 24 -5.86 9.80 -13.68
C GLY A 24 -6.40 8.85 -14.78
N LYS A 25 -5.74 7.71 -15.01
CA LYS A 25 -6.11 6.74 -16.06
C LYS A 25 -6.97 5.57 -15.56
N GLY A 26 -7.59 5.69 -14.38
CA GLY A 26 -8.47 4.68 -13.82
C GLY A 26 -8.12 4.25 -12.41
N GLY A 27 -8.68 3.13 -11.96
CA GLY A 27 -8.52 2.57 -10.62
C GLY A 27 -8.86 1.08 -10.62
N PHE A 28 -9.60 0.64 -9.62
CA PHE A 28 -10.07 -0.75 -9.57
C PHE A 28 -11.07 -1.04 -10.69
N PRO A 29 -11.01 -2.22 -11.33
CA PRO A 29 -11.99 -2.62 -12.32
C PRO A 29 -13.42 -2.53 -11.79
N GLY A 30 -14.32 -1.93 -12.58
CA GLY A 30 -15.72 -1.76 -12.20
C GLY A 30 -16.03 -0.62 -11.22
N MET A 31 -15.02 0.13 -10.78
CA MET A 31 -15.22 1.33 -9.99
C MET A 31 -14.96 2.60 -10.82
N PRO A 32 -15.73 3.69 -10.59
CA PRO A 32 -15.40 4.97 -11.21
C PRO A 32 -13.97 5.37 -10.81
N ALA A 33 -13.20 5.85 -11.77
CA ALA A 33 -11.88 6.37 -11.49
C ALA A 33 -12.00 7.61 -10.60
N PRO A 34 -11.46 7.61 -9.38
CA PRO A 34 -11.37 8.82 -8.60
C PRO A 34 -10.41 9.80 -9.29
N GLU A 35 -10.67 11.09 -9.14
CA GLU A 35 -9.72 12.09 -9.57
C GLU A 35 -8.39 11.93 -8.82
N CYS A 36 -7.28 12.06 -9.55
CA CYS A 36 -5.98 12.12 -8.91
C CYS A 36 -5.93 13.34 -7.98
N PRO A 37 -5.52 13.17 -6.72
CA PRO A 37 -5.38 14.31 -5.83
C PRO A 37 -4.49 15.39 -6.46
N PRO A 38 -4.85 16.66 -6.39
CA PRO A 38 -4.18 17.74 -7.15
C PRO A 38 -2.70 17.90 -6.82
N HIS A 39 -2.30 17.42 -5.64
CA HIS A 39 -0.91 17.49 -5.13
C HIS A 39 -0.12 16.19 -5.33
N CYS A 40 -0.66 15.20 -6.03
CA CYS A 40 -0.02 13.92 -6.26
C CYS A 40 0.25 13.70 -7.75
N ALA A 41 1.25 12.88 -8.05
CA ALA A 41 1.54 12.42 -9.40
C ALA A 41 2.18 11.02 -9.34
N LEU A 42 2.02 10.25 -10.41
CA LEU A 42 2.77 9.03 -10.62
C LEU A 42 4.18 9.38 -11.10
N GLY A 43 5.20 9.09 -10.28
CA GLY A 43 6.60 9.43 -10.54
C GLY A 43 7.38 8.29 -11.17
N ALA A 44 7.18 7.06 -10.71
CA ALA A 44 7.85 5.87 -11.24
C ALA A 44 7.07 4.59 -10.94
N LEU A 45 7.39 3.53 -11.67
CA LEU A 45 6.85 2.19 -11.50
C LEU A 45 7.99 1.20 -11.34
N CYS A 46 7.81 0.19 -10.47
CA CYS A 46 8.80 -0.85 -10.25
C CYS A 46 8.13 -2.22 -10.09
N ASP A 47 8.58 -3.19 -10.88
CA ASP A 47 8.22 -4.60 -10.73
C ASP A 47 9.33 -5.47 -11.31
N ILE A 48 9.47 -6.69 -10.79
CA ILE A 48 10.44 -7.67 -11.31
C ILE A 48 9.90 -8.42 -12.53
N ASP A 49 8.59 -8.41 -12.75
CA ASP A 49 7.90 -9.14 -13.79
C ASP A 49 8.02 -8.41 -15.14
N PRO A 50 8.63 -9.02 -16.18
CA PRO A 50 8.74 -8.40 -17.50
C PRO A 50 7.39 -8.16 -18.21
N GLU A 51 6.35 -8.94 -17.88
CA GLU A 51 5.00 -8.70 -18.42
C GLU A 51 4.41 -7.40 -17.85
N LYS A 52 4.68 -7.11 -16.57
CA LYS A 52 4.30 -5.85 -15.93
C LYS A 52 5.07 -4.66 -16.53
N GLU A 53 6.36 -4.84 -16.83
CA GLU A 53 7.15 -3.83 -17.53
C GLU A 53 6.52 -3.47 -18.87
N ALA A 54 6.20 -4.48 -19.71
CA ALA A 54 5.59 -4.25 -21.02
C ALA A 54 4.25 -3.53 -20.93
N MET A 55 3.37 -3.99 -20.04
CA MET A 55 2.06 -3.37 -19.78
C MET A 55 2.21 -1.92 -19.30
N CYS A 56 3.15 -1.65 -18.38
CA CYS A 56 3.36 -0.32 -17.84
C CYS A 56 3.90 0.64 -18.91
N LYS A 57 4.84 0.21 -19.76
CA LYS A 57 5.38 1.02 -20.85
C LYS A 57 4.31 1.37 -21.89
N GLU A 58 3.39 0.47 -22.16
CA GLU A 58 2.25 0.74 -23.06
C GLU A 58 1.27 1.75 -22.43
N LYS A 59 0.88 1.53 -21.17
CA LYS A 59 -0.17 2.32 -20.50
C LYS A 59 0.34 3.67 -19.99
N TYR A 60 1.60 3.73 -19.56
CA TYR A 60 2.23 4.90 -18.93
C TYR A 60 3.59 5.24 -19.58
N PRO A 61 3.64 5.53 -20.89
CA PRO A 61 4.90 5.68 -21.63
C PRO A 61 5.82 6.78 -21.09
N GLU A 62 5.25 7.79 -20.41
CA GLU A 62 6.00 8.91 -19.83
C GLU A 62 6.56 8.62 -18.45
N VAL A 63 6.19 7.47 -17.82
CA VAL A 63 6.58 7.14 -16.47
C VAL A 63 7.76 6.16 -16.50
N PRO A 64 8.90 6.49 -15.87
CA PRO A 64 10.03 5.58 -15.81
C PRO A 64 9.67 4.27 -15.10
N PHE A 65 10.21 3.17 -15.61
CA PHE A 65 10.03 1.85 -15.05
C PHE A 65 11.37 1.28 -14.59
N PHE A 66 11.40 0.70 -13.40
CA PHE A 66 12.56 0.08 -12.76
C PHE A 66 12.31 -1.40 -12.50
N LYS A 67 13.35 -2.22 -12.61
CA LYS A 67 13.32 -3.64 -12.19
C LYS A 67 13.78 -3.82 -10.75
N ASP A 68 14.63 -2.91 -10.29
CA ASP A 68 15.12 -2.86 -8.91
C ASP A 68 14.54 -1.63 -8.20
N TRP A 69 13.85 -1.87 -7.11
CA TRP A 69 13.26 -0.82 -6.31
C TRP A 69 14.30 0.06 -5.61
N LYS A 70 15.52 -0.45 -5.33
CA LYS A 70 16.62 0.35 -4.79
C LYS A 70 17.11 1.38 -5.79
N GLU A 71 17.21 0.99 -7.06
CA GLU A 71 17.53 1.91 -8.15
C GLU A 71 16.46 2.99 -8.27
N MET A 72 15.18 2.63 -8.15
CA MET A 72 14.09 3.61 -8.18
C MET A 72 14.18 4.60 -7.02
N VAL A 73 14.42 4.13 -5.80
CA VAL A 73 14.59 4.99 -4.60
C VAL A 73 15.75 5.96 -4.78
N ALA A 74 16.87 5.50 -5.35
CA ALA A 74 18.07 6.32 -5.59
C ALA A 74 17.98 7.24 -6.81
N SER A 75 16.98 7.09 -7.67
CA SER A 75 16.91 7.76 -9.00
C SER A 75 16.61 9.25 -8.97
N GLY A 76 16.06 9.77 -7.87
CA GLY A 76 15.57 11.15 -7.80
C GLY A 76 14.27 11.41 -8.59
N THR A 77 13.65 10.37 -9.15
CA THR A 77 12.38 10.48 -9.89
C THR A 77 11.16 10.51 -9.00
N VAL A 78 11.29 10.12 -7.73
CA VAL A 78 10.20 9.99 -6.75
C VAL A 78 10.52 10.74 -5.46
N ASP A 79 9.49 11.23 -4.80
CA ASP A 79 9.55 11.93 -3.50
C ASP A 79 9.00 11.04 -2.37
N ALA A 80 8.19 10.06 -2.74
CA ALA A 80 7.63 9.08 -1.83
C ALA A 80 7.38 7.75 -2.58
N VAL A 81 7.39 6.64 -1.87
CA VAL A 81 7.05 5.33 -2.44
C VAL A 81 5.85 4.71 -1.75
N ILE A 82 5.10 3.90 -2.50
CA ILE A 82 4.03 3.05 -1.99
C ILE A 82 4.43 1.59 -2.26
N THR A 83 4.49 0.76 -1.21
CA THR A 83 4.81 -0.66 -1.37
C THR A 83 3.54 -1.48 -1.54
N THR A 84 3.43 -2.20 -2.63
CA THR A 84 2.30 -3.09 -2.96
C THR A 84 2.76 -4.50 -3.35
N VAL A 85 3.89 -4.89 -2.80
CA VAL A 85 4.55 -6.19 -2.97
C VAL A 85 3.93 -7.27 -2.07
N PRO A 86 4.37 -8.55 -2.15
CA PRO A 86 4.02 -9.56 -1.16
C PRO A 86 4.39 -9.13 0.26
N HIS A 87 3.57 -9.51 1.23
CA HIS A 87 3.57 -8.97 2.60
C HIS A 87 4.92 -9.11 3.32
N TYR A 88 5.67 -10.17 3.04
CA TYR A 88 6.98 -10.44 3.67
C TYR A 88 8.09 -9.46 3.24
N LEU A 89 7.88 -8.70 2.16
CA LEU A 89 8.83 -7.68 1.68
C LEU A 89 8.55 -6.28 2.23
N HIS A 90 7.38 -6.05 2.84
CA HIS A 90 6.97 -4.71 3.27
C HIS A 90 7.97 -4.07 4.23
N THR A 91 8.42 -4.82 5.25
CA THR A 91 9.30 -4.29 6.29
C THR A 91 10.71 -4.01 5.77
N GLU A 92 11.25 -4.87 4.92
CA GLU A 92 12.57 -4.67 4.31
C GLU A 92 12.61 -3.38 3.48
N ILE A 93 11.63 -3.23 2.59
CA ILE A 93 11.56 -2.05 1.71
C ILE A 93 11.33 -0.77 2.52
N ALA A 94 10.46 -0.82 3.53
CA ALA A 94 10.18 0.34 4.37
C ALA A 94 11.42 0.79 5.15
N ILE A 95 12.13 -0.13 5.78
CA ILE A 95 13.37 0.16 6.53
C ILE A 95 14.40 0.80 5.61
N TYR A 96 14.62 0.21 4.44
CA TYR A 96 15.55 0.78 3.46
C TYR A 96 15.15 2.21 3.06
N CYS A 97 13.88 2.45 2.77
CA CYS A 97 13.39 3.78 2.40
C CYS A 97 13.66 4.80 3.52
N LEU A 98 13.33 4.44 4.77
CA LEU A 98 13.54 5.29 5.94
C LEU A 98 15.01 5.65 6.12
N GLU A 99 15.91 4.66 6.06
CA GLU A 99 17.36 4.85 6.18
C GLU A 99 17.96 5.71 5.06
N HIS A 100 17.27 5.79 3.92
CA HIS A 100 17.70 6.61 2.76
C HIS A 100 16.91 7.92 2.61
N GLY A 101 16.16 8.32 3.65
CA GLY A 101 15.42 9.58 3.65
C GLY A 101 14.21 9.61 2.69
N MET A 102 13.75 8.43 2.23
CA MET A 102 12.63 8.31 1.30
C MET A 102 11.31 8.12 2.05
N ASN A 103 10.36 9.03 1.81
CA ASN A 103 9.01 8.90 2.35
C ASN A 103 8.35 7.60 1.89
N VAL A 104 7.69 6.88 2.79
CA VAL A 104 7.14 5.56 2.47
C VAL A 104 5.76 5.31 3.06
N LEU A 105 4.85 4.83 2.21
CA LEU A 105 3.53 4.34 2.56
C LEU A 105 3.48 2.83 2.27
N VAL A 106 3.34 2.05 3.34
CA VAL A 106 3.33 0.57 3.25
C VAL A 106 1.90 0.07 3.16
N GLU A 107 1.62 -0.82 2.21
CA GLU A 107 0.34 -1.52 2.18
C GLU A 107 0.14 -2.42 3.40
N LYS A 108 -1.13 -2.61 3.74
CA LYS A 108 -1.50 -3.57 4.80
C LYS A 108 -1.35 -5.03 4.30
N PRO A 109 -1.00 -5.97 5.16
CA PRO A 109 -0.56 -5.77 6.55
C PRO A 109 0.85 -5.16 6.60
N ALA A 110 1.23 -4.59 7.73
CA ALA A 110 2.54 -3.97 7.93
C ALA A 110 3.72 -4.94 7.68
N GLY A 111 3.52 -6.21 7.92
CA GLY A 111 4.47 -7.30 7.68
C GLY A 111 3.90 -8.63 8.18
N VAL A 112 4.66 -9.71 7.96
CA VAL A 112 4.26 -11.09 8.30
C VAL A 112 4.62 -11.46 9.74
N TYR A 113 5.71 -10.89 10.27
CA TYR A 113 6.22 -11.20 11.61
C TYR A 113 6.25 -9.96 12.50
N ALA A 114 5.77 -10.11 13.74
CA ALA A 114 5.77 -9.03 14.72
C ALA A 114 7.18 -8.48 15.02
N LYS A 115 8.23 -9.32 14.91
CA LYS A 115 9.62 -8.89 15.09
C LYS A 115 10.01 -7.86 14.04
N SER A 116 9.87 -8.20 12.77
CA SER A 116 10.25 -7.30 11.66
C SER A 116 9.41 -6.02 11.63
N VAL A 117 8.14 -6.08 12.05
CA VAL A 117 7.29 -4.88 12.19
C VAL A 117 7.78 -3.98 13.34
N ARG A 118 8.26 -4.55 14.45
CA ARG A 118 8.87 -3.74 15.52
C ARG A 118 10.14 -3.06 15.04
N GLU A 119 11.03 -3.78 14.35
CA GLU A 119 12.25 -3.22 13.76
C GLU A 119 11.94 -2.07 12.79
N MET A 120 10.92 -2.22 11.95
CA MET A 120 10.45 -1.16 11.06
C MET A 120 9.93 0.06 11.85
N ASN A 121 9.15 -0.15 12.91
CA ASN A 121 8.64 0.95 13.74
C ASN A 121 9.76 1.66 14.51
N GLU A 122 10.77 0.93 15.00
CA GLU A 122 11.95 1.49 15.64
C GLU A 122 12.78 2.33 14.66
N CYS A 123 12.96 1.82 13.44
CA CYS A 123 13.59 2.57 12.35
C CYS A 123 12.81 3.86 12.03
N ALA A 124 11.48 3.78 11.89
CA ALA A 124 10.66 4.97 11.65
C ALA A 124 10.74 6.00 12.80
N ALA A 125 10.82 5.54 14.05
CA ALA A 125 11.02 6.43 15.21
C ALA A 125 12.40 7.10 15.22
N ALA A 126 13.42 6.46 14.64
CA ALA A 126 14.76 7.00 14.50
C ALA A 126 14.88 8.02 13.36
N HIS A 127 13.93 8.05 12.42
CA HIS A 127 13.89 8.94 11.26
C HIS A 127 12.61 9.82 11.24
N PRO A 128 12.40 10.67 12.25
CA PRO A 128 11.18 11.49 12.37
C PRO A 128 11.01 12.53 11.26
N GLU A 129 12.07 12.83 10.51
CA GLU A 129 12.08 13.73 9.35
C GLU A 129 11.45 13.09 8.10
N VAL A 130 11.31 11.76 8.07
CA VAL A 130 10.76 10.99 6.95
C VAL A 130 9.30 10.65 7.24
N ALA A 131 8.42 10.91 6.28
CA ALA A 131 7.03 10.54 6.42
C ALA A 131 6.85 9.02 6.23
N PHE A 132 6.33 8.37 7.27
CA PHE A 132 6.04 6.94 7.29
C PHE A 132 4.58 6.68 7.60
N GLY A 133 3.95 5.75 6.89
CA GLY A 133 2.58 5.36 7.14
C GLY A 133 2.25 3.94 6.68
N ILE A 134 1.18 3.38 7.28
CA ILE A 134 0.57 2.13 6.84
C ILE A 134 -0.79 2.42 6.21
N MET A 135 -1.09 1.79 5.08
CA MET A 135 -2.33 1.98 4.32
C MET A 135 -3.53 1.32 5.01
N PHE A 136 -3.93 1.86 6.15
CA PHE A 136 -5.19 1.51 6.81
C PHE A 136 -6.32 2.39 6.25
N ASN A 137 -6.67 2.18 5.00
CA ASN A 137 -7.63 3.01 4.24
C ASN A 137 -8.98 3.21 4.94
N GLN A 138 -9.44 2.26 5.74
CA GLN A 138 -10.69 2.39 6.49
C GLN A 138 -10.64 3.49 7.56
N ARG A 139 -9.46 3.90 8.03
CA ARG A 139 -9.31 5.03 8.95
C ARG A 139 -9.70 6.38 8.34
N THR A 140 -9.65 6.48 7.02
CA THR A 140 -10.07 7.68 6.28
C THR A 140 -11.53 7.64 5.83
N ASN A 141 -12.21 6.51 5.99
CA ASN A 141 -13.62 6.35 5.67
C ASN A 141 -14.48 7.14 6.67
N LYS A 142 -15.30 8.06 6.17
CA LYS A 142 -16.11 8.95 7.00
C LYS A 142 -17.10 8.22 7.92
N LEU A 143 -17.63 7.07 7.49
CA LEU A 143 -18.50 6.24 8.33
C LEU A 143 -17.73 5.70 9.55
N TYR A 144 -16.53 5.14 9.34
CA TYR A 144 -15.72 4.64 10.45
C TYR A 144 -15.16 5.75 11.34
N GLN A 145 -14.88 6.92 10.78
CA GLN A 145 -14.54 8.11 11.57
C GLN A 145 -15.69 8.50 12.49
N LYS A 146 -16.94 8.47 11.96
CA LYS A 146 -18.13 8.77 12.79
C LYS A 146 -18.38 7.72 13.87
N VAL A 147 -18.21 6.42 13.54
CA VAL A 147 -18.25 5.34 14.56
C VAL A 147 -17.21 5.57 15.66
N LYS A 148 -15.97 5.92 15.28
CA LYS A 148 -14.91 6.24 16.26
C LYS A 148 -15.29 7.42 17.15
N GLU A 149 -15.85 8.48 16.57
CA GLU A 149 -16.30 9.66 17.32
C GLU A 149 -17.38 9.28 18.34
N ILE A 150 -18.41 8.52 17.95
CA ILE A 150 -19.48 8.08 18.84
C ILE A 150 -18.95 7.21 19.97
N VAL A 151 -18.05 6.25 19.66
CA VAL A 151 -17.43 5.40 20.67
C VAL A 151 -16.58 6.22 21.65
N ALA A 152 -15.81 7.18 21.14
CA ALA A 152 -14.92 8.00 21.94
C ALA A 152 -15.65 9.07 22.79
N SER A 153 -16.86 9.49 22.38
CA SER A 153 -17.66 10.47 23.12
C SER A 153 -18.18 9.96 24.46
N GLY A 154 -18.19 8.64 24.66
CA GLY A 154 -18.79 8.02 25.84
C GLY A 154 -20.33 7.94 25.80
N GLU A 155 -20.99 8.42 24.73
CA GLU A 155 -22.45 8.39 24.57
C GLU A 155 -23.02 6.97 24.69
N LEU A 156 -22.27 5.95 24.27
CA LEU A 156 -22.68 4.54 24.37
C LEU A 156 -22.40 3.92 25.75
N GLY A 157 -21.80 4.67 26.70
CA GLY A 157 -21.37 4.15 27.98
C GLY A 157 -20.24 3.13 27.86
N GLU A 158 -20.18 2.18 28.81
CA GLU A 158 -19.19 1.11 28.79
C GLU A 158 -19.47 0.10 27.66
N ILE A 159 -18.54 -0.01 26.70
CA ILE A 159 -18.67 -0.98 25.60
C ILE A 159 -18.38 -2.40 26.13
N ARG A 160 -19.39 -3.23 26.18
CA ARG A 160 -19.28 -4.62 26.67
C ARG A 160 -19.17 -5.64 25.56
N ARG A 161 -19.68 -5.35 24.37
CA ARG A 161 -19.65 -6.24 23.21
C ARG A 161 -19.60 -5.44 21.92
N SER A 162 -18.79 -5.90 20.97
CA SER A 162 -18.81 -5.46 19.59
C SER A 162 -18.99 -6.69 18.68
N ASN A 163 -19.97 -6.64 17.79
CA ASN A 163 -20.19 -7.66 16.77
C ASN A 163 -19.96 -7.00 15.40
N TRP A 164 -19.04 -7.56 14.63
CA TRP A 164 -18.78 -7.15 13.27
C TRP A 164 -19.20 -8.27 12.31
N ILE A 165 -20.21 -8.03 11.49
CA ILE A 165 -20.75 -9.02 10.55
C ILE A 165 -20.44 -8.54 9.14
N ILE A 166 -19.59 -9.30 8.42
CA ILE A 166 -19.24 -9.07 7.02
C ILE A 166 -19.70 -10.30 6.23
N ASN A 167 -20.70 -10.13 5.41
CA ASN A 167 -21.30 -11.22 4.62
C ASN A 167 -21.14 -11.02 3.09
N SER A 168 -20.51 -9.94 2.67
CA SER A 168 -20.32 -9.59 1.26
C SER A 168 -18.91 -9.85 0.72
N TRP A 169 -18.01 -10.35 1.56
CA TRP A 169 -16.60 -10.54 1.19
C TRP A 169 -16.37 -11.98 0.72
N TRP A 170 -16.40 -12.17 -0.60
CA TRP A 170 -16.13 -13.45 -1.23
C TRP A 170 -14.75 -13.47 -1.87
N ARG A 171 -13.98 -14.55 -1.64
CA ARG A 171 -12.70 -14.80 -2.29
C ARG A 171 -12.77 -16.15 -3.02
N PRO A 172 -12.97 -16.14 -4.36
CA PRO A 172 -13.00 -17.37 -5.15
C PRO A 172 -11.60 -18.00 -5.25
N ASP A 173 -11.54 -19.28 -5.63
CA ASP A 173 -10.27 -20.00 -5.85
C ASP A 173 -9.33 -19.26 -6.80
N SER A 174 -9.86 -18.56 -7.80
CA SER A 174 -9.07 -17.75 -8.73
C SER A 174 -8.27 -16.64 -8.03
N TYR A 175 -8.76 -16.11 -6.90
CA TYR A 175 -8.01 -15.14 -6.11
C TYR A 175 -6.74 -15.75 -5.51
N TYR A 176 -6.82 -16.97 -5.00
CA TYR A 176 -5.66 -17.65 -4.38
C TYR A 176 -4.67 -18.17 -5.41
N ARG A 177 -5.14 -18.52 -6.61
CA ARG A 177 -4.30 -18.99 -7.73
C ARG A 177 -3.52 -17.88 -8.45
N GLN A 178 -3.72 -16.61 -8.10
CA GLN A 178 -3.01 -15.48 -8.72
C GLN A 178 -1.54 -15.40 -8.32
N SER A 179 -1.13 -16.08 -7.26
CA SER A 179 0.24 -16.02 -6.76
C SER A 179 0.54 -17.15 -5.79
N ASP A 180 1.77 -17.64 -5.79
CA ASP A 180 2.21 -18.77 -4.97
C ASP A 180 2.35 -18.45 -3.47
N TRP A 181 2.33 -17.18 -3.09
CA TRP A 181 2.49 -16.75 -1.70
C TRP A 181 1.15 -16.62 -0.95
N ARG A 182 0.01 -16.49 -1.67
CA ARG A 182 -1.30 -16.38 -1.03
C ARG A 182 -1.71 -17.68 -0.36
N ALA A 183 -2.49 -17.58 0.74
CA ALA A 183 -2.93 -18.69 1.57
C ALA A 183 -1.77 -19.53 2.15
N THR A 184 -0.58 -18.97 2.23
CA THR A 184 0.56 -19.61 2.89
C THR A 184 0.96 -18.84 4.15
N TRP A 185 1.39 -19.55 5.19
CA TRP A 185 1.89 -18.91 6.41
C TRP A 185 3.11 -18.01 6.15
N GLY A 186 4.03 -18.47 5.29
CA GLY A 186 5.23 -17.70 4.93
C GLY A 186 4.91 -16.42 4.15
N GLY A 187 3.88 -16.45 3.32
CA GLY A 187 3.52 -15.33 2.47
C GLY A 187 2.62 -14.31 3.14
N GLU A 188 1.61 -14.77 3.90
CA GLU A 188 0.59 -13.90 4.51
C GLU A 188 0.76 -13.74 6.03
N GLY A 189 1.46 -14.65 6.70
CA GLY A 189 1.71 -14.60 8.14
C GLY A 189 0.50 -14.97 9.00
N GLY A 190 -0.54 -15.50 8.41
CA GLY A 190 -1.84 -15.71 9.03
C GLY A 190 -2.78 -14.53 8.83
N GLY A 191 -3.87 -14.50 9.55
CA GLY A 191 -4.89 -13.46 9.48
C GLY A 191 -6.14 -13.88 10.21
N VAL A 192 -7.14 -12.99 10.25
CA VAL A 192 -8.41 -13.27 10.97
C VAL A 192 -9.17 -14.43 10.33
N LEU A 193 -8.98 -14.65 9.04
CA LEU A 193 -9.73 -15.64 8.24
C LEU A 193 -8.81 -16.36 7.23
N VAL A 194 -7.53 -16.46 7.51
CA VAL A 194 -6.56 -17.20 6.68
C VAL A 194 -6.63 -18.68 7.03
#